data_1a192382f9bf57ce15e68de064d766a9
#
_entry.id   1a192382f9bf57ce15e68de064d766a9
#
_cell.length_a   1.000
_cell.length_b   1.000
_cell.length_c   1.000
_cell.angle_alpha   90.00
_cell.angle_beta   90.00
_cell.angle_gamma   90.00
#
_symmetry.space_group_name_H-M   'P 1'
#
loop_
_entity.id
_entity.type
_entity.pdbx_description
1 polymer ?
#
loop_
_entity_poly.entity_id
_entity_poly.type
_entity_poly.pdbx_seq_one_letter_code
_entity_poly.pdbx_strand_id
1 'polypeptide(L)'
;VKAMAHITGGGLLDNIPRVLPDGAQAVIDVASWTRPSIFDWLQEQGNVDEHEMHRVLNCGVGMIICVAPEQADVALDVLREAGEKPWIIGRIENAAGAERVVLNNLKSH
;
A
#
# COMPACT_ATOMS: atom_id res chain seq x y z
N VAL A 1 -14.42 7.94 5.21
CA VAL A 1 -13.34 7.74 4.25
C VAL A 1 -12.70 9.09 3.94
N LYS A 2 -11.40 9.22 4.20
CA LYS A 2 -10.66 10.46 3.96
C LYS A 2 -10.00 10.49 2.59
N ALA A 3 -9.59 9.33 2.07
CA ALA A 3 -8.97 9.23 0.75
C ALA A 3 -9.07 7.80 0.24
N MET A 4 -9.03 7.63 -1.06
CA MET A 4 -8.99 6.32 -1.73
C MET A 4 -7.96 6.38 -2.83
N ALA A 5 -7.17 5.31 -2.98
CA ALA A 5 -6.21 5.16 -4.06
C ALA A 5 -6.41 3.83 -4.76
N HIS A 6 -6.63 3.87 -6.07
CA HIS A 6 -6.63 2.69 -6.92
C HIS A 6 -5.20 2.42 -7.35
N ILE A 7 -4.67 1.25 -7.00
CA ILE A 7 -3.27 0.93 -7.26
C ILE A 7 -3.13 0.31 -8.64
N THR A 8 -2.63 1.11 -9.56
CA THR A 8 -2.44 0.75 -10.97
C THR A 8 -0.93 0.75 -11.30
N GLY A 9 -0.58 0.96 -12.56
CA GLY A 9 0.83 1.15 -12.95
C GLY A 9 1.46 2.26 -12.11
N GLY A 10 2.67 2.05 -11.63
CA GLY A 10 3.30 2.91 -10.64
C GLY A 10 3.21 2.35 -9.22
N GLY A 11 2.31 1.38 -8.97
CA GLY A 11 2.19 0.70 -7.68
C GLY A 11 1.89 1.62 -6.51
N LEU A 12 2.24 1.17 -5.29
CA LEU A 12 2.02 1.94 -4.07
C LEU A 12 2.78 3.26 -4.08
N LEU A 13 4.01 3.26 -4.59
CA LEU A 13 4.89 4.43 -4.51
C LEU A 13 4.39 5.61 -5.34
N ASP A 14 3.74 5.37 -6.47
CA ASP A 14 3.27 6.45 -7.34
C ASP A 14 1.80 6.79 -7.13
N ASN A 15 0.96 5.82 -6.71
CA ASN A 15 -0.47 6.05 -6.60
C ASN A 15 -0.91 6.63 -5.25
N ILE A 16 -0.25 6.26 -4.14
CA ILE A 16 -0.61 6.79 -2.83
C ILE A 16 -0.37 8.30 -2.72
N PRO A 17 0.78 8.85 -3.17
CA PRO A 17 1.02 10.29 -3.05
C PRO A 17 -0.03 11.15 -3.74
N ARG A 18 -0.69 10.63 -4.79
CA ARG A 18 -1.71 11.38 -5.54
C ARG A 18 -2.92 11.76 -4.70
N VAL A 19 -3.19 11.03 -3.62
CA VAL A 19 -4.36 11.24 -2.77
C VAL A 19 -4.01 11.78 -1.38
N LEU A 20 -2.73 11.93 -1.07
CA LEU A 20 -2.29 12.46 0.22
C LEU A 20 -2.15 13.99 0.17
N PRO A 21 -2.55 14.69 1.24
CA PRO A 21 -2.28 16.12 1.35
C PRO A 21 -0.78 16.37 1.54
N ASP A 22 -0.34 17.60 1.26
CA ASP A 22 1.04 18.00 1.49
C ASP A 22 1.37 17.85 2.97
N GLY A 23 2.59 17.41 3.26
CA GLY A 23 3.05 17.20 4.63
C GLY A 23 2.61 15.88 5.25
N ALA A 24 1.87 15.03 4.52
CA ALA A 24 1.48 13.70 4.98
C ALA A 24 2.35 12.62 4.35
N GLN A 25 2.60 11.56 5.12
CA GLN A 25 3.39 10.42 4.69
C GLN A 25 2.63 9.14 5.02
N ALA A 26 2.57 8.20 4.07
CA ALA A 26 2.03 6.88 4.31
C ALA A 26 3.15 5.94 4.73
N VAL A 27 2.99 5.25 5.84
CA VAL A 27 3.91 4.23 6.32
C VAL A 27 3.24 2.88 6.12
N ILE A 28 3.76 2.10 5.18
CA ILE A 28 3.16 0.84 4.73
C ILE A 28 3.99 -0.33 5.22
N ASP A 29 3.33 -1.30 5.88
CA ASP A 29 3.96 -2.55 6.28
C ASP A 29 3.75 -3.59 5.18
N VAL A 30 4.78 -3.83 4.38
CA VAL A 30 4.69 -4.77 3.27
C VAL A 30 4.69 -6.23 3.74
N ALA A 31 4.94 -6.48 5.02
CA ALA A 31 4.78 -7.81 5.61
C ALA A 31 3.35 -8.08 6.08
N SER A 32 2.44 -7.08 5.99
CA SER A 32 1.06 -7.22 6.46
C SER A 32 0.20 -8.12 5.55
N TRP A 33 0.68 -8.47 4.37
CA TRP A 33 -0.02 -9.38 3.46
C TRP A 33 0.97 -10.33 2.80
N THR A 34 0.42 -11.44 2.26
CA THR A 34 1.21 -12.37 1.46
C THR A 34 1.10 -11.98 0.00
N ARG A 35 2.21 -11.60 -0.59
CA ARG A 35 2.26 -11.21 -2.00
C ARG A 35 1.97 -12.44 -2.87
N PRO A 36 1.03 -12.36 -3.86
CA PRO A 36 0.79 -13.48 -4.76
C PRO A 36 2.07 -13.94 -5.45
N SER A 37 2.23 -15.24 -5.60
CA SER A 37 3.47 -15.83 -6.11
C SER A 37 3.84 -15.38 -7.52
N ILE A 38 2.87 -14.97 -8.32
CA ILE A 38 3.15 -14.45 -9.67
C ILE A 38 4.06 -13.22 -9.62
N PHE A 39 3.93 -12.37 -8.59
CA PHE A 39 4.79 -11.20 -8.44
C PHE A 39 6.22 -11.60 -8.09
N ASP A 40 6.42 -12.63 -7.28
CA ASP A 40 7.74 -13.13 -6.96
C ASP A 40 8.42 -13.71 -8.21
N TRP A 41 7.66 -14.43 -9.02
CA TRP A 41 8.17 -14.97 -10.29
C TRP A 41 8.57 -13.85 -11.26
N LEU A 42 7.72 -12.83 -11.40
CA LEU A 42 8.04 -11.68 -12.25
C LEU A 42 9.29 -10.94 -11.78
N GLN A 43 9.45 -10.81 -10.46
CA GLN A 43 10.62 -10.17 -9.88
C GLN A 43 11.90 -10.93 -10.22
N GLU A 44 11.90 -12.26 -10.10
CA GLU A 44 13.05 -13.08 -10.42
C GLU A 44 13.39 -13.03 -11.91
N GLN A 45 12.41 -13.15 -12.79
CA GLN A 45 12.62 -13.12 -14.23
C GLN A 45 13.16 -11.78 -14.71
N GLY A 46 12.69 -10.70 -14.12
CA GLY A 46 13.12 -9.35 -14.48
C GLY A 46 14.31 -8.84 -13.68
N ASN A 47 14.76 -9.60 -12.69
CA ASN A 47 15.81 -9.15 -11.76
C ASN A 47 15.50 -7.77 -11.16
N VAL A 48 14.27 -7.59 -10.70
CA VAL A 48 13.76 -6.31 -10.23
C VAL A 48 14.03 -6.14 -8.74
N ASP A 49 14.56 -4.99 -8.34
CA ASP A 49 14.77 -4.62 -6.96
C ASP A 49 13.43 -4.62 -6.19
N GLU A 50 13.46 -5.03 -4.91
CA GLU A 50 12.24 -5.14 -4.10
C GLU A 50 11.49 -3.81 -3.99
N HIS A 51 12.20 -2.69 -3.82
CA HIS A 51 11.58 -1.37 -3.76
C HIS A 51 10.91 -1.02 -5.10
N GLU A 52 11.55 -1.33 -6.21
CA GLU A 52 11.00 -1.09 -7.55
C GLU A 52 9.77 -1.95 -7.84
N MET A 53 9.64 -3.13 -7.24
CA MET A 53 8.43 -3.94 -7.37
C MET A 53 7.19 -3.13 -6.96
N HIS A 54 7.29 -2.33 -5.89
CA HIS A 54 6.18 -1.51 -5.39
C HIS A 54 5.98 -0.22 -6.18
N ARG A 55 6.85 0.09 -7.12
CA ARG A 55 6.69 1.21 -8.06
C ARG A 55 6.10 0.72 -9.38
N VAL A 56 6.52 -0.45 -9.83
CA VAL A 56 6.11 -0.99 -11.14
C VAL A 56 4.78 -1.73 -11.06
N LEU A 57 4.56 -2.46 -9.96
CA LEU A 57 3.40 -3.35 -9.81
C LEU A 57 2.65 -3.05 -8.52
N ASN A 58 1.38 -3.47 -8.45
CA ASN A 58 0.59 -3.32 -7.22
C ASN A 58 0.90 -4.38 -6.16
N CYS A 59 1.63 -5.43 -6.49
CA CYS A 59 2.04 -6.52 -5.61
C CYS A 59 0.88 -7.18 -4.85
N GLY A 60 -0.32 -7.15 -5.43
CA GLY A 60 -1.52 -7.75 -4.85
C GLY A 60 -2.44 -6.75 -4.16
N VAL A 61 -2.06 -5.47 -4.10
CA VAL A 61 -2.89 -4.43 -3.48
C VAL A 61 -3.56 -3.61 -4.58
N GLY A 62 -4.86 -3.81 -4.78
CA GLY A 62 -5.60 -3.14 -5.86
C GLY A 62 -6.18 -1.79 -5.45
N MET A 63 -6.53 -1.61 -4.18
CA MET A 63 -7.11 -0.35 -3.68
C MET A 63 -6.75 -0.13 -2.23
N ILE A 64 -6.49 1.12 -1.89
CA ILE A 64 -6.23 1.57 -0.52
C ILE A 64 -7.28 2.60 -0.14
N ILE A 65 -7.78 2.49 1.09
CA ILE A 65 -8.75 3.42 1.67
C ILE A 65 -8.14 3.99 2.95
N CYS A 66 -8.14 5.31 3.06
CA CYS A 66 -7.69 6.01 4.25
C CYS A 66 -8.89 6.45 5.08
N VAL A 67 -8.93 6.05 6.35
CA VAL A 67 -10.00 6.40 7.28
C VAL A 67 -9.40 6.92 8.59
N ALA A 68 -10.23 7.61 9.39
CA ALA A 68 -9.82 8.00 10.74
C ALA A 68 -9.55 6.74 11.57
N PRO A 69 -8.54 6.76 12.49
CA PRO A 69 -8.19 5.57 13.27
C PRO A 69 -9.36 4.94 14.02
N GLU A 70 -10.26 5.76 14.58
CA GLU A 70 -11.43 5.28 15.32
C GLU A 70 -12.48 4.62 14.43
N GLN A 71 -12.37 4.76 13.13
CA GLN A 71 -13.29 4.16 12.16
C GLN A 71 -12.72 2.95 11.44
N ALA A 72 -11.48 2.56 11.76
CA ALA A 72 -10.81 1.48 11.06
C ALA A 72 -11.56 0.15 11.19
N ASP A 73 -12.02 -0.21 12.40
CA ASP A 73 -12.73 -1.47 12.62
C ASP A 73 -14.06 -1.51 11.87
N VAL A 74 -14.80 -0.40 11.85
CA VAL A 74 -16.05 -0.31 11.11
C VAL A 74 -15.82 -0.47 9.62
N ALA A 75 -14.77 0.17 9.09
CA ALA A 75 -14.42 0.06 7.67
C ALA A 75 -14.07 -1.38 7.30
N LEU A 76 -13.31 -2.07 8.15
CA LEU A 76 -12.96 -3.48 7.92
C LEU A 76 -14.22 -4.35 7.87
N ASP A 77 -15.16 -4.15 8.79
CA ASP A 77 -16.41 -4.92 8.83
C ASP A 77 -17.27 -4.68 7.60
N VAL A 78 -17.41 -3.42 7.18
CA VAL A 78 -18.19 -3.09 5.98
C VAL A 78 -17.60 -3.75 4.73
N LEU A 79 -16.28 -3.73 4.59
CA LEU A 79 -15.61 -4.34 3.44
C LEU A 79 -15.74 -5.87 3.46
N ARG A 80 -15.65 -6.50 4.64
CA ARG A 80 -15.84 -7.95 4.75
C ARG A 80 -17.26 -8.35 4.37
N GLU A 81 -18.26 -7.59 4.79
CA GLU A 81 -19.65 -7.85 4.42
C GLU A 81 -19.88 -7.72 2.93
N ALA A 82 -19.11 -6.86 2.26
CA ALA A 82 -19.16 -6.70 0.80
C ALA A 82 -18.40 -7.80 0.05
N GLY A 83 -17.81 -8.78 0.74
CA GLY A 83 -17.10 -9.89 0.12
C GLY A 83 -15.61 -9.65 -0.09
N GLU A 84 -15.08 -8.54 0.41
CA GLU A 84 -13.66 -8.24 0.31
C GLU A 84 -12.85 -8.88 1.44
N LYS A 85 -11.53 -8.89 1.29
CA LYS A 85 -10.60 -9.39 2.31
C LYS A 85 -9.70 -8.22 2.76
N PRO A 86 -10.22 -7.27 3.54
CA PRO A 86 -9.47 -6.09 3.94
C PRO A 86 -8.49 -6.40 5.08
N TRP A 87 -7.47 -5.57 5.19
CA TRP A 87 -6.55 -5.59 6.34
C TRP A 87 -5.99 -4.18 6.53
N ILE A 88 -5.40 -3.93 7.70
CA ILE A 88 -4.72 -2.67 7.97
C ILE A 88 -3.31 -2.78 7.41
N ILE A 89 -3.01 -1.97 6.39
CA ILE A 89 -1.74 -2.03 5.68
C ILE A 89 -0.68 -1.08 6.26
N GLY A 90 -1.12 -0.04 6.97
CA GLY A 90 -0.21 0.95 7.52
C GLY A 90 -0.94 2.13 8.11
N ARG A 91 -0.26 3.26 8.18
CA ARG A 91 -0.76 4.48 8.80
C ARG A 91 -0.31 5.71 8.06
N ILE A 92 -0.98 6.83 8.34
CA ILE A 92 -0.59 8.14 7.82
C ILE A 92 0.04 8.93 8.97
N GLU A 93 1.18 9.54 8.71
CA GLU A 93 1.89 10.37 9.67
C GLU A 93 2.16 11.76 9.07
N ASN A 94 2.37 12.74 9.91
CA ASN A 94 2.88 14.03 9.47
C ASN A 94 4.38 13.88 9.20
N ALA A 95 4.83 14.40 8.07
CA ALA A 95 6.23 14.32 7.70
C ALA A 95 6.64 15.60 6.98
N ALA A 96 7.80 16.13 7.37
CA ALA A 96 8.40 17.29 6.70
C ALA A 96 9.38 16.87 5.61
N GLY A 97 9.63 15.57 5.44
CA GLY A 97 10.58 15.04 4.48
C GLY A 97 10.03 14.92 3.07
N ALA A 98 10.91 14.59 2.13
CA ALA A 98 10.57 14.44 0.73
C ALA A 98 9.85 13.13 0.42
N GLU A 99 10.00 12.11 1.25
CA GLU A 99 9.35 10.83 1.03
C GLU A 99 7.88 10.88 1.43
N ARG A 100 7.01 10.53 0.49
CA ARG A 100 5.56 10.50 0.70
C ARG A 100 5.07 9.11 1.08
N VAL A 101 5.84 8.08 0.75
CA VAL A 101 5.51 6.68 1.06
C VAL A 101 6.77 5.99 1.60
N VAL A 102 6.65 5.39 2.78
CA VAL A 102 7.71 4.58 3.39
C VAL A 102 7.25 3.13 3.41
N LEU A 103 8.07 2.23 2.90
CA LEU A 103 7.79 0.79 2.90
C LEU A 103 8.64 0.12 3.97
N ASN A 104 7.99 -0.46 4.98
CA ASN A 104 8.65 -1.17 6.07
C ASN A 104 8.62 -2.68 5.81
N ASN A 105 9.62 -3.39 6.31
CA ASN A 105 9.71 -4.85 6.25
C ASN A 105 9.81 -5.40 4.82
N LEU A 106 10.51 -4.68 3.94
CA LEU A 106 10.79 -5.16 2.60
C LEU A 106 11.55 -6.47 2.64
N LYS A 107 11.26 -7.37 1.68
CA LYS A 107 11.99 -8.62 1.55
C LYS A 107 13.44 -8.34 1.16
N SER A 108 14.37 -9.11 1.72
CA SER A 108 15.73 -9.12 1.22
C SER A 108 15.85 -10.04 0.01
N HIS A 109 16.66 -9.63 -0.91
CA HIS A 109 16.99 -10.40 -2.09
C HIS A 109 18.38 -10.97 -2.01
#